data_c7318db056332bfbf6a205d72c3d8a5d
#
_entry.id   c7318db056332bfbf6a205d72c3d8a5d
#
_cell.length_a   1.000
_cell.length_b   1.000
_cell.length_c   1.000
_cell.angle_alpha   90.00
_cell.angle_beta   90.00
_cell.angle_gamma   90.00
#
_symmetry.space_group_name_H-M   'P 1'
#
loop_
_entity.id
_entity.type
_entity.pdbx_description
1 polymer ?
#
loop_
_entity_poly.entity_id
_entity_poly.type
_entity_poly.pdbx_seq_one_letter_code
_entity_poly.pdbx_strand_id
1 'polypeptide(L)'
;EEFGTNIIAEVKDPVQLLHSSNIKVVFDSSYRALYMSRAPVPCPFSSVSFSYYKHVGIIGYSRRMLDFYKTSVPGRLERIEGIDTLRFLDYGKELRLIPVEKADSLSVDTEADLLWVRDRMREEKRL
;
A
#
# COMPACT_ATOMS: atom_id res chain seq x y z
N GLU A 1 7.73 6.15 20.08
CA GLU A 1 7.69 4.75 19.59
C GLU A 1 6.70 4.67 18.46
N GLU A 2 7.14 4.26 17.26
CA GLU A 2 6.30 4.18 16.08
C GLU A 2 5.20 3.14 16.29
N PHE A 3 3.97 3.48 15.88
CA PHE A 3 2.82 2.59 16.03
C PHE A 3 2.92 1.41 15.06
N GLY A 4 3.26 1.69 13.80
CA GLY A 4 3.49 0.70 12.77
C GLY A 4 4.21 1.30 11.57
N THR A 5 4.72 0.45 10.70
CA THR A 5 5.43 0.84 9.48
C THR A 5 4.86 0.09 8.28
N ASN A 6 4.92 0.71 7.09
CA ASN A 6 4.52 0.07 5.86
C ASN A 6 5.48 0.45 4.72
N ILE A 7 5.88 -0.51 3.92
CA ILE A 7 6.71 -0.27 2.75
C ILE A 7 5.86 0.28 1.61
N ILE A 8 6.39 1.30 0.94
CA ILE A 8 5.80 1.89 -0.26
C ILE A 8 6.80 1.92 -1.41
N ALA A 9 6.30 1.86 -2.64
CA ALA A 9 7.10 1.98 -3.84
C ALA A 9 6.45 2.91 -4.85
N GLU A 10 7.27 3.60 -5.65
CA GLU A 10 6.79 4.45 -6.73
C GLU A 10 6.07 3.63 -7.81
N VAL A 11 4.94 4.14 -8.29
CA VAL A 11 4.20 3.57 -9.42
C VAL A 11 4.64 4.27 -10.70
N LYS A 12 5.35 3.55 -11.57
CA LYS A 12 5.86 4.07 -12.84
C LYS A 12 4.98 3.74 -14.04
N ASP A 13 4.19 2.68 -13.94
CA ASP A 13 3.31 2.20 -15.00
C ASP A 13 1.88 2.73 -14.80
N PRO A 14 1.32 3.50 -15.77
CA PRO A 14 -0.06 4.00 -15.70
C PRO A 14 -1.10 2.89 -15.56
N VAL A 15 -0.87 1.70 -16.11
CA VAL A 15 -1.79 0.56 -15.97
C VAL A 15 -1.86 0.11 -14.51
N GLN A 16 -0.73 0.03 -13.83
CA GLN A 16 -0.68 -0.29 -12.41
C GLN A 16 -1.37 0.78 -11.54
N LEU A 17 -1.29 2.04 -11.95
CA LEU A 17 -1.95 3.14 -11.25
C LEU A 17 -3.47 3.00 -11.25
N LEU A 18 -4.04 2.60 -12.39
CA LEU A 18 -5.49 2.46 -12.56
C LEU A 18 -6.03 1.16 -11.98
N HIS A 19 -5.19 0.18 -11.73
CA HIS A 19 -5.62 -1.12 -11.22
C HIS A 19 -6.01 -1.03 -9.74
N SER A 20 -7.23 -1.41 -9.40
CA SER A 20 -7.80 -1.29 -8.04
C SER A 20 -7.14 -2.19 -6.99
N SER A 21 -6.45 -3.26 -7.40
CA SER A 21 -5.67 -4.11 -6.47
C SER A 21 -4.39 -3.43 -5.99
N ASN A 22 -3.86 -2.45 -6.76
CA ASN A 22 -2.77 -1.61 -6.31
C ASN A 22 -3.31 -0.47 -5.43
N ILE A 23 -3.04 -0.53 -4.14
CA ILE A 23 -3.46 0.50 -3.19
C ILE A 23 -2.50 1.68 -3.29
N LYS A 24 -3.02 2.86 -3.65
CA LYS A 24 -2.25 4.11 -3.70
C LYS A 24 -2.20 4.73 -2.31
N VAL A 25 -1.09 5.39 -2.01
CA VAL A 25 -0.83 5.97 -0.69
C VAL A 25 -0.44 7.44 -0.84
N VAL A 26 -1.05 8.30 -0.03
CA VAL A 26 -0.62 9.69 0.15
C VAL A 26 -0.06 9.88 1.55
N PHE A 27 0.95 10.72 1.67
CA PHE A 27 1.70 10.92 2.90
C PHE A 27 2.25 12.35 2.99
N ASP A 28 2.61 12.74 4.20
CA ASP A 28 3.23 14.05 4.46
C ASP A 28 4.75 14.03 4.21
N SER A 29 5.38 15.21 4.37
CA SER A 29 6.83 15.38 4.19
C SER A 29 7.70 14.54 5.14
N SER A 30 7.11 13.99 6.20
CA SER A 30 7.78 13.11 7.16
C SER A 30 7.49 11.63 6.92
N TYR A 31 6.93 11.29 5.75
CA TYR A 31 6.51 9.92 5.40
C TYR A 31 5.49 9.31 6.37
N ARG A 32 4.60 10.13 6.93
CA ARG A 32 3.45 9.62 7.67
C ARG A 32 2.27 9.44 6.72
N ALA A 33 1.64 8.27 6.74
CA ALA A 33 0.47 8.00 5.92
C ALA A 33 -0.67 8.96 6.28
N LEU A 34 -1.25 9.60 5.25
CA LEU A 34 -2.43 10.44 5.37
C LEU A 34 -3.69 9.70 4.93
N TYR A 35 -3.60 8.93 3.84
CA TYR A 35 -4.70 8.14 3.31
C TYR A 35 -4.19 7.05 2.35
N MET A 36 -4.99 6.01 2.21
CA MET A 36 -4.80 4.93 1.22
C MET A 36 -6.09 4.74 0.44
N SER A 37 -5.97 4.55 -0.89
CA SER A 37 -7.13 4.35 -1.75
C SER A 37 -6.85 3.37 -2.89
N ARG A 38 -7.88 2.68 -3.31
CA ARG A 38 -7.86 1.90 -4.55
C ARG A 38 -7.94 2.79 -5.80
N ALA A 39 -8.51 3.98 -5.68
CA ALA A 39 -8.47 5.01 -6.72
C ALA A 39 -7.08 5.66 -6.80
N PRO A 40 -6.70 6.25 -7.95
CA PRO A 40 -5.52 7.09 -8.06
C PRO A 40 -5.62 8.31 -7.15
N VAL A 41 -4.72 8.43 -6.18
CA VAL A 41 -4.59 9.58 -5.29
C VAL A 41 -3.11 9.96 -5.17
N PRO A 42 -2.77 11.28 -5.11
CA PRO A 42 -3.64 12.45 -5.21
C PRO A 42 -4.15 12.71 -6.63
N CYS A 43 -5.17 13.57 -6.77
CA CYS A 43 -5.64 14.01 -8.07
C CYS A 43 -4.76 15.16 -8.61
N PRO A 44 -4.16 15.03 -9.79
CA PRO A 44 -3.32 16.08 -10.37
C PRO A 44 -4.19 17.21 -10.95
N PHE A 45 -4.46 18.23 -10.17
CA PHE A 45 -5.22 19.40 -10.60
C PHE A 45 -4.33 20.49 -11.19
N SER A 46 -3.11 20.63 -10.70
CA SER A 46 -2.12 21.59 -11.21
C SER A 46 -0.96 20.86 -11.88
N SER A 47 -0.25 21.56 -12.79
CA SER A 47 0.87 21.01 -13.56
C SER A 47 2.16 20.89 -12.71
N VAL A 48 2.03 20.29 -11.54
CA VAL A 48 3.17 19.98 -10.66
C VAL A 48 3.65 18.57 -10.95
N SER A 49 4.95 18.41 -11.14
CA SER A 49 5.56 17.07 -11.26
C SER A 49 5.50 16.38 -9.89
N PHE A 50 4.94 15.17 -9.86
CA PHE A 50 4.87 14.35 -8.66
C PHE A 50 4.86 12.86 -9.03
N SER A 51 5.13 12.00 -8.06
CA SER A 51 5.08 10.56 -8.21
C SER A 51 3.94 9.96 -7.40
N TYR A 52 3.27 8.98 -7.98
CA TYR A 52 2.35 8.13 -7.23
C TYR A 52 3.11 7.04 -6.50
N TYR A 53 2.63 6.69 -5.32
CA TYR A 53 3.17 5.60 -4.53
C TYR A 53 2.10 4.56 -4.24
N LYS A 54 2.49 3.29 -4.28
CA LYS A 54 1.64 2.17 -3.90
C LYS A 54 2.10 1.54 -2.58
N HIS A 55 1.15 1.06 -1.84
CA HIS A 55 1.36 0.16 -0.72
C HIS A 55 2.00 -1.15 -1.21
N VAL A 56 3.08 -1.56 -0.54
CA VAL A 56 3.65 -2.90 -0.68
C VAL A 56 3.18 -3.71 0.51
N GLY A 57 2.74 -4.94 0.29
CA GLY A 57 2.13 -5.80 1.32
C GLY A 57 3.08 -6.28 2.43
N ILE A 58 4.05 -5.44 2.80
CA ILE A 58 4.99 -5.69 3.90
C ILE A 58 4.77 -4.61 4.94
N ILE A 59 4.25 -5.02 6.11
CA ILE A 59 3.89 -4.13 7.21
C ILE A 59 4.63 -4.58 8.48
N GLY A 60 5.29 -3.62 9.13
CA GLY A 60 5.87 -3.82 10.44
C GLY A 60 4.87 -3.47 11.54
N TYR A 61 4.55 -4.44 12.38
CA TYR A 61 3.61 -4.27 13.48
C TYR A 61 4.33 -4.09 14.81
N SER A 62 4.07 -2.99 15.52
CA SER A 62 4.41 -2.91 16.93
C SER A 62 3.43 -3.75 17.76
N ARG A 63 3.82 -4.15 18.98
CA ARG A 63 2.90 -4.85 19.89
C ARG A 63 1.63 -4.03 20.14
N ARG A 64 1.75 -2.73 20.32
CA ARG A 64 0.62 -1.80 20.51
C ARG A 64 -0.32 -1.79 19.31
N MET A 65 0.22 -1.86 18.08
CA MET A 65 -0.56 -1.94 16.86
C MET A 65 -1.38 -3.24 16.80
N LEU A 66 -0.78 -4.37 17.15
CA LEU A 66 -1.47 -5.66 17.18
C LEU A 66 -2.56 -5.71 18.25
N ASP A 67 -2.27 -5.22 19.46
CA ASP A 67 -3.25 -5.18 20.56
C ASP A 67 -4.43 -4.25 20.21
N PHE A 68 -4.16 -3.11 19.56
CA PHE A 68 -5.20 -2.22 19.05
C PHE A 68 -6.05 -2.92 17.97
N TYR A 69 -5.44 -3.57 16.99
CA TYR A 69 -6.15 -4.25 15.91
C TYR A 69 -7.07 -5.36 16.44
N LYS A 70 -6.61 -6.11 17.43
CA LYS A 70 -7.40 -7.18 18.08
C LYS A 70 -8.65 -6.66 18.79
N THR A 71 -8.60 -5.46 19.36
CA THR A 71 -9.67 -4.90 20.20
C THR A 71 -10.55 -3.89 19.47
N SER A 72 -10.10 -3.36 18.31
CA SER A 72 -10.86 -2.41 17.52
C SER A 72 -11.76 -3.10 16.48
N VAL A 73 -12.84 -2.42 16.12
CA VAL A 73 -13.72 -2.84 15.02
C VAL A 73 -13.31 -2.13 13.72
N PRO A 74 -13.63 -2.71 12.53
CA PRO A 74 -13.39 -2.04 11.26
C PRO A 74 -14.01 -0.64 11.22
N GLY A 75 -13.19 0.35 10.88
CA GLY A 75 -13.60 1.74 10.75
C GLY A 75 -14.40 2.01 9.46
N ARG A 76 -14.81 3.26 9.30
CA ARG A 76 -15.60 3.67 8.12
C ARG A 76 -14.79 3.58 6.83
N LEU A 77 -13.58 4.10 6.82
CA LEU A 77 -12.72 4.13 5.62
C LEU A 77 -12.27 2.72 5.22
N GLU A 78 -11.94 1.89 6.20
CA GLU A 78 -11.63 0.47 5.98
C GLU A 78 -12.77 -0.26 5.26
N ARG A 79 -14.02 -0.03 5.69
CA ARG A 79 -15.20 -0.66 5.08
C ARG A 79 -15.48 -0.17 3.66
N ILE A 80 -15.20 1.11 3.37
CA ILE A 80 -15.42 1.71 2.05
C ILE A 80 -14.39 1.20 1.05
N GLU A 81 -13.12 1.27 1.39
CA GLU A 81 -12.01 0.93 0.49
C GLU A 81 -11.66 -0.56 0.51
N GLY A 82 -12.08 -1.30 1.55
CA GLY A 82 -11.65 -2.69 1.74
C GLY A 82 -10.15 -2.81 1.99
N ILE A 83 -9.60 -1.87 2.76
CA ILE A 83 -8.17 -1.79 3.10
C ILE A 83 -8.06 -1.79 4.64
N ASP A 84 -7.60 -2.90 5.20
CA ASP A 84 -7.54 -3.11 6.65
C ASP A 84 -6.59 -2.13 7.36
N THR A 85 -5.53 -1.71 6.71
CA THR A 85 -4.57 -0.72 7.23
C THR A 85 -5.21 0.66 7.47
N LEU A 86 -6.29 0.99 6.76
CA LEU A 86 -7.04 2.23 7.00
C LEU A 86 -7.68 2.28 8.39
N ARG A 87 -7.90 1.15 9.06
CA ARG A 87 -8.39 1.13 10.45
C ARG A 87 -7.50 1.97 11.36
N PHE A 88 -6.19 1.88 11.20
CA PHE A 88 -5.27 2.66 12.03
C PHE A 88 -5.45 4.16 11.80
N LEU A 89 -5.58 4.59 10.56
CA LEU A 89 -5.79 6.00 10.20
C LEU A 89 -7.18 6.50 10.64
N ASP A 90 -8.23 5.68 10.49
CA ASP A 90 -9.58 5.97 10.97
C ASP A 90 -9.62 6.32 12.47
N TYR A 91 -8.77 5.68 13.25
CA TYR A 91 -8.65 5.88 14.69
C TYR A 91 -7.51 6.83 15.10
N GLY A 92 -6.99 7.60 14.15
CA GLY A 92 -5.95 8.60 14.41
C GLY A 92 -4.61 7.99 14.83
N LYS A 93 -4.32 6.77 14.43
CA LYS A 93 -3.03 6.12 14.69
C LYS A 93 -2.04 6.43 13.58
N GLU A 94 -0.81 6.65 13.97
CA GLU A 94 0.25 6.98 13.04
C GLU A 94 0.84 5.72 12.39
N LEU A 95 0.96 5.76 11.06
CA LEU A 95 1.62 4.74 10.28
C LEU A 95 2.77 5.38 9.50
N ARG A 96 4.00 4.95 9.76
CA ARG A 96 5.18 5.44 9.07
C ARG A 96 5.42 4.66 7.79
N LEU A 97 5.69 5.38 6.71
CA LEU A 97 5.97 4.79 5.42
C LEU A 97 7.48 4.73 5.15
N ILE A 98 7.91 3.63 4.55
CA ILE A 98 9.30 3.40 4.18
C ILE A 98 9.36 3.24 2.66
N PRO A 99 9.87 4.26 1.92
CA PRO A 99 10.00 4.17 0.48
C PRO A 99 11.13 3.21 0.09
N VAL A 100 10.88 2.40 -0.94
CA VAL A 100 11.88 1.54 -1.57
C VAL A 100 11.93 1.81 -3.07
N GLU A 101 13.11 1.70 -3.67
CA GLU A 101 13.33 2.03 -5.09
C GLU A 101 12.62 1.07 -6.04
N LYS A 102 12.55 -0.21 -5.69
CA LYS A 102 11.86 -1.24 -6.47
C LYS A 102 11.11 -2.17 -5.53
N ALA A 103 9.85 -2.33 -5.80
CA ALA A 103 9.07 -3.45 -5.28
C ALA A 103 8.29 -4.04 -6.45
N ASP A 104 8.89 -5.02 -7.10
CA ASP A 104 8.18 -5.94 -7.99
C ASP A 104 7.30 -6.85 -7.12
N SER A 105 6.35 -6.24 -6.40
CA SER A 105 5.39 -6.98 -5.61
C SER A 105 4.35 -7.54 -6.57
N LEU A 106 4.48 -8.81 -6.84
CA LEU A 106 3.51 -9.59 -7.61
C LEU A 106 2.53 -10.20 -6.60
N SER A 107 1.36 -9.59 -6.46
CA SER A 107 0.26 -10.22 -5.74
C SER A 107 -0.41 -11.29 -6.60
N VAL A 108 -0.78 -12.40 -5.98
CA VAL A 108 -1.54 -13.48 -6.64
C VAL A 108 -2.96 -13.43 -6.08
N ASP A 109 -3.84 -12.69 -6.75
CA ASP A 109 -5.24 -12.55 -6.37
C ASP A 109 -6.17 -13.28 -7.32
N THR A 110 -5.69 -13.58 -8.55
CA THR A 110 -6.43 -14.27 -9.60
C THR A 110 -5.60 -15.44 -10.18
N GLU A 111 -6.27 -16.33 -10.91
CA GLU A 111 -5.59 -17.42 -11.62
C GLU A 111 -4.62 -16.90 -12.69
N ALA A 112 -4.94 -15.79 -13.34
CA ALA A 112 -4.06 -15.14 -14.30
C ALA A 112 -2.78 -14.62 -13.62
N ASP A 113 -2.89 -14.03 -12.44
CA ASP A 113 -1.73 -13.60 -11.65
C ASP A 113 -0.84 -14.79 -11.28
N LEU A 114 -1.45 -15.91 -10.89
CA LEU A 114 -0.71 -17.12 -10.54
C LEU A 114 0.12 -17.66 -11.73
N LEU A 115 -0.48 -17.70 -12.92
CA LEU A 115 0.23 -18.16 -14.12
C LEU A 115 1.39 -17.23 -14.45
N TRP A 116 1.17 -15.93 -14.40
CA TRP A 116 2.19 -14.93 -14.68
C TRP A 116 3.36 -14.97 -13.67
N VAL A 117 3.06 -15.05 -12.38
CA VAL A 117 4.08 -15.18 -11.32
C VAL A 117 4.88 -16.48 -11.49
N ARG A 118 4.22 -17.59 -11.81
CA ARG A 118 4.92 -18.86 -12.05
C ARG A 118 5.90 -18.79 -13.21
N ASP A 119 5.53 -18.14 -14.29
CA ASP A 119 6.41 -17.98 -15.45
C ASP A 119 7.60 -17.08 -15.11
N ARG A 120 7.37 -15.97 -14.42
CA ARG A 120 8.43 -15.08 -13.93
C ARG A 120 9.44 -15.78 -13.02
N MET A 121 8.96 -16.55 -12.06
CA MET A 121 9.82 -17.34 -11.15
C MET A 121 10.62 -18.44 -11.87
N ARG A 122 10.12 -18.97 -12.99
CA ARG A 122 10.86 -19.93 -13.81
C ARG A 122 11.98 -19.26 -14.60
N GLU A 123 11.76 -18.05 -15.08
CA GLU A 123 12.77 -17.26 -15.78
C GLU A 123 13.92 -16.87 -14.84
N GLU A 124 13.63 -16.41 -13.62
CA GLU A 124 14.64 -16.06 -12.60
C GLU A 124 15.48 -17.25 -12.15
N LYS A 125 14.94 -18.47 -12.14
CA LYS A 125 15.70 -19.70 -11.82
C LYS A 125 16.59 -20.20 -12.96
N ARG A 126 16.50 -19.63 -14.15
CA ARG A 126 17.36 -19.96 -15.30
C ARG A 126 18.58 -19.06 -15.44
N LEU A 127 18.70 -18.05 -14.59
CA LEU A 127 19.86 -17.16 -14.44
C LEU A 127 20.75 -17.63 -13.30
#